data_de5c301cb135bc74216fcff117341cd2
#
_entry.id   de5c301cb135bc74216fcff117341cd2
#
_cell.length_a   1.000
_cell.length_b   1.000
_cell.length_c   1.000
_cell.angle_alpha   90.00
_cell.angle_beta   90.00
_cell.angle_gamma   90.00
#
_symmetry.space_group_name_H-M   'P 1'
#
loop_
_entity.id
_entity.type
_entity.pdbx_description
1 polymer ?
#
loop_
_entity_poly.entity_id
_entity_poly.type
_entity_poly.pdbx_seq_one_letter_code
_entity_poly.pdbx_strand_id
1 'polypeptide(L)'
;MPLFGKNPGDTGATWEPQAADSRLAQTAGAEANGVFTSDLSVSEYALLGEAGFEPLGFVVGSSIYHVGLQMGRWSQNQELQVLTQAMYNARELAMARMRAESDHLNADGIVGVELRMQMYAWGQDVLEFVATGTAVKATGGTGAHRAPDGRAFTSDLSAQDFFRLLAAGAVPVAFVLGTCVYHIAHQSAMQSLRQAGQNQE
;
A
#
# COMPACT_ATOMS: atom_id res chain seq x y z
N MET A 1 19.47 -23.19 -12.63
CA MET A 1 20.31 -22.03 -12.24
C MET A 1 19.36 -21.00 -11.63
N PRO A 2 19.37 -20.70 -10.35
CA PRO A 2 18.47 -19.68 -9.77
C PRO A 2 19.00 -18.30 -10.13
N LEU A 3 18.22 -17.53 -10.90
CA LEU A 3 18.51 -16.17 -11.37
C LEU A 3 18.31 -15.08 -10.31
N PHE A 4 18.06 -15.46 -9.07
CA PHE A 4 17.98 -14.53 -7.94
C PHE A 4 19.01 -14.92 -6.91
N GLY A 5 20.22 -14.38 -7.08
CA GLY A 5 21.23 -14.39 -6.04
C GLY A 5 20.68 -13.63 -4.85
N LYS A 6 20.60 -14.27 -3.67
CA LYS A 6 20.48 -13.58 -2.39
C LYS A 6 21.58 -12.52 -2.34
N ASN A 7 21.17 -11.25 -2.26
CA ASN A 7 22.11 -10.18 -1.94
C ASN A 7 22.72 -10.48 -0.56
N PRO A 8 24.03 -10.57 -0.41
CA PRO A 8 24.68 -10.93 0.86
C PRO A 8 24.55 -9.87 1.96
N GLY A 9 23.64 -8.93 1.81
CA GLY A 9 23.37 -7.86 2.77
C GLY A 9 21.91 -7.71 3.18
N ASP A 10 21.05 -8.69 2.89
CA ASP A 10 19.65 -8.64 3.32
C ASP A 10 19.52 -8.93 4.81
N THR A 11 19.79 -7.90 5.62
CA THR A 11 19.61 -7.89 7.08
C THR A 11 18.15 -7.66 7.50
N GLY A 12 17.18 -7.79 6.57
CA GLY A 12 15.77 -7.48 6.85
C GLY A 12 15.47 -5.98 6.99
N ALA A 13 16.47 -5.11 6.82
CA ALA A 13 16.26 -3.68 6.75
C ALA A 13 15.74 -3.32 5.35
N THR A 14 14.58 -2.70 5.28
CA THR A 14 14.07 -2.10 4.04
C THR A 14 15.05 -1.01 3.61
N TRP A 15 15.65 -1.16 2.40
CA TRP A 15 16.49 -0.10 1.84
C TRP A 15 15.64 1.13 1.57
N GLU A 16 15.98 2.23 2.23
CA GLU A 16 15.35 3.54 2.01
C GLU A 16 16.28 4.44 1.21
N PRO A 17 15.78 5.13 0.17
CA PRO A 17 16.58 6.11 -0.55
C PRO A 17 16.99 7.27 0.38
N GLN A 18 18.22 7.78 0.26
CA GLN A 18 18.68 8.96 1.02
C GLN A 18 17.75 10.19 0.87
N ALA A 19 17.03 10.28 -0.23
CA ALA A 19 16.00 11.31 -0.45
C ALA A 19 14.81 11.18 0.52
N ALA A 20 14.47 9.98 0.97
CA ALA A 20 13.42 9.77 1.98
C ALA A 20 13.87 10.29 3.34
N ASP A 21 15.11 9.96 3.76
CA ASP A 21 15.68 10.45 5.03
C ASP A 21 15.74 11.98 5.08
N SER A 22 16.16 12.62 3.99
CA SER A 22 16.23 14.09 3.92
C SER A 22 14.84 14.73 3.96
N ARG A 23 13.84 14.13 3.33
CA ARG A 23 12.46 14.59 3.36
C ARG A 23 11.86 14.44 4.77
N LEU A 24 12.08 13.30 5.42
CA LEU A 24 11.65 13.05 6.79
C LEU A 24 12.28 14.01 7.79
N ALA A 25 13.58 14.27 7.65
CA ALA A 25 14.27 15.25 8.47
C ALA A 25 13.72 16.68 8.28
N GLN A 26 13.33 17.04 7.04
CA GLN A 26 12.67 18.31 6.75
C GLN A 26 11.27 18.37 7.35
N THR A 27 10.51 17.30 7.30
CA THR A 27 9.16 17.21 7.90
C THR A 27 9.24 17.33 9.42
N ALA A 28 10.13 16.59 10.07
CA ALA A 28 10.37 16.69 11.50
C ALA A 28 10.87 18.10 11.93
N GLY A 29 11.69 18.75 11.09
CA GLY A 29 12.10 20.14 11.32
C GLY A 29 10.97 21.15 11.08
N ALA A 30 10.03 20.85 10.19
CA ALA A 30 8.88 21.70 9.92
C ALA A 30 7.84 21.63 11.07
N GLU A 31 7.70 20.49 11.73
CA GLU A 31 6.86 20.37 12.94
C GLU A 31 7.28 21.36 14.04
N ALA A 32 8.59 21.55 14.21
CA ALA A 32 9.11 22.54 15.17
C ALA A 32 8.68 23.99 14.82
N ASN A 33 8.33 24.26 13.57
CA ASN A 33 7.84 25.56 13.07
C ASN A 33 6.30 25.59 12.83
N GLY A 34 5.57 24.53 13.21
CA GLY A 34 4.12 24.47 13.04
C GLY A 34 3.66 24.24 11.58
N VAL A 35 4.54 23.81 10.69
CA VAL A 35 4.22 23.49 9.29
C VAL A 35 4.28 21.98 9.10
N PHE A 36 3.20 21.38 8.68
CA PHE A 36 3.17 19.96 8.31
C PHE A 36 2.48 19.77 6.97
N THR A 37 2.76 18.64 6.32
CA THR A 37 2.10 18.24 5.08
C THR A 37 1.13 17.09 5.37
N SER A 38 -0.09 17.17 4.83
CA SER A 38 -1.07 16.08 4.91
C SER A 38 -1.95 16.08 3.67
N ASP A 39 -2.58 14.96 3.38
CA ASP A 39 -3.59 14.84 2.32
C ASP A 39 -5.02 15.07 2.87
N LEU A 40 -5.12 15.59 4.07
CA LEU A 40 -6.38 15.86 4.75
C LEU A 40 -6.99 17.19 4.29
N SER A 41 -8.30 17.19 4.09
CA SER A 41 -9.06 18.43 4.03
C SER A 41 -9.10 19.13 5.41
N VAL A 42 -9.43 20.40 5.42
CA VAL A 42 -9.54 21.17 6.69
C VAL A 42 -10.56 20.55 7.65
N SER A 43 -11.67 20.02 7.12
CA SER A 43 -12.69 19.34 7.93
C SER A 43 -12.19 18.02 8.51
N GLU A 44 -11.41 17.27 7.77
CA GLU A 44 -10.80 16.03 8.23
C GLU A 44 -9.76 16.28 9.32
N TYR A 45 -8.96 17.32 9.17
CA TYR A 45 -8.02 17.74 10.19
C TYR A 45 -8.73 18.03 11.52
N ALA A 46 -9.83 18.80 11.49
CA ALA A 46 -10.60 19.14 12.69
C ALA A 46 -11.21 17.89 13.33
N LEU A 47 -11.77 16.98 12.53
CA LEU A 47 -12.35 15.71 13.02
C LEU A 47 -11.33 14.79 13.67
N LEU A 48 -10.10 14.73 13.15
CA LEU A 48 -9.03 13.97 13.80
C LEU A 48 -8.69 14.54 15.17
N GLY A 49 -8.65 15.87 15.31
CA GLY A 49 -8.48 16.53 16.61
C GLY A 49 -9.59 16.18 17.60
N GLU A 50 -10.85 16.21 17.15
CA GLU A 50 -12.01 15.79 17.96
C GLU A 50 -11.96 14.29 18.32
N ALA A 51 -11.40 13.46 17.43
CA ALA A 51 -11.15 12.04 17.67
C ALA A 51 -10.02 11.75 18.67
N GLY A 52 -9.31 12.79 19.13
CA GLY A 52 -8.15 12.65 20.00
C GLY A 52 -6.87 12.22 19.30
N PHE A 53 -6.74 12.56 18.02
CA PHE A 53 -5.53 12.29 17.22
C PHE A 53 -4.96 13.58 16.64
N GLU A 54 -3.65 13.67 16.66
CA GLU A 54 -2.88 14.73 16.01
C GLU A 54 -2.27 14.19 14.70
N PRO A 55 -2.52 14.82 13.54
CA PRO A 55 -1.85 14.46 12.32
C PRO A 55 -0.41 14.94 12.35
N LEU A 56 0.55 14.03 12.09
CA LEU A 56 1.98 14.29 12.14
C LEU A 56 2.56 14.64 10.79
N GLY A 57 2.06 14.06 9.71
CA GLY A 57 2.57 14.32 8.38
C GLY A 57 2.10 13.33 7.33
N PHE A 58 2.32 13.70 6.05
CA PHE A 58 2.07 12.85 4.90
C PHE A 58 3.19 11.83 4.76
N VAL A 59 2.83 10.56 4.66
CA VAL A 59 3.77 9.44 4.52
C VAL A 59 3.56 8.72 3.19
N VAL A 60 4.68 8.34 2.56
CA VAL A 60 4.69 7.73 1.22
C VAL A 60 5.64 6.54 1.20
N GLY A 61 5.22 5.48 0.53
CA GLY A 61 6.10 4.39 0.17
C GLY A 61 5.87 4.00 -1.28
N SER A 62 6.92 3.80 -2.05
CA SER A 62 6.81 3.33 -3.42
C SER A 62 7.69 2.14 -3.68
N SER A 63 7.28 1.31 -4.64
CA SER A 63 8.10 0.22 -5.17
C SER A 63 7.91 0.13 -6.67
N ILE A 64 9.02 -0.05 -7.38
CA ILE A 64 9.02 -0.23 -8.83
C ILE A 64 9.42 -1.67 -9.11
N TYR A 65 8.65 -2.34 -9.97
CA TYR A 65 8.85 -3.71 -10.34
C TYR A 65 8.88 -3.86 -11.87
N HIS A 66 9.89 -4.55 -12.37
CA HIS A 66 9.97 -4.92 -13.78
C HIS A 66 9.35 -6.30 -13.98
N VAL A 67 8.29 -6.36 -14.78
CA VAL A 67 7.59 -7.60 -15.13
C VAL A 67 8.32 -8.25 -16.31
N GLY A 68 9.12 -9.26 -16.05
CA GLY A 68 9.77 -10.02 -17.12
C GLY A 68 8.79 -10.89 -17.93
N LEU A 69 9.25 -11.39 -19.07
CA LEU A 69 8.50 -12.32 -19.92
C LEU A 69 7.99 -13.53 -19.11
N GLN A 70 6.68 -13.71 -19.10
CA GLN A 70 6.04 -14.86 -18.46
C GLN A 70 5.83 -15.98 -19.47
N MET A 71 6.43 -17.14 -19.22
CA MET A 71 6.18 -18.37 -19.99
C MET A 71 4.98 -19.09 -19.38
N GLY A 72 3.81 -18.88 -19.94
CA GLY A 72 2.57 -19.56 -19.54
C GLY A 72 1.99 -20.41 -20.68
N ARG A 73 1.09 -21.33 -20.34
CA ARG A 73 0.26 -22.04 -21.34
C ARG A 73 -0.87 -21.13 -21.80
N TRP A 74 -0.64 -20.33 -22.82
CA TRP A 74 -1.57 -19.33 -23.36
C TRP A 74 -2.93 -19.90 -23.83
N SER A 75 -3.03 -21.22 -23.98
CA SER A 75 -4.25 -21.91 -24.40
C SER A 75 -5.21 -22.27 -23.26
N GLN A 76 -4.83 -22.04 -22.01
CA GLN A 76 -5.62 -22.41 -20.83
C GLN A 76 -5.79 -21.22 -19.89
N ASN A 77 -6.98 -21.14 -19.29
CA ASN A 77 -7.21 -20.20 -18.19
C ASN A 77 -6.37 -20.63 -17.00
N GLN A 78 -5.52 -19.76 -16.50
CA GLN A 78 -4.66 -20.07 -15.36
C GLN A 78 -4.24 -18.81 -14.60
N GLU A 79 -4.00 -18.97 -13.31
CA GLU A 79 -3.35 -17.94 -12.52
C GLU A 79 -1.87 -17.88 -12.88
N LEU A 80 -1.36 -16.67 -13.06
CA LEU A 80 0.07 -16.41 -13.27
C LEU A 80 0.76 -16.25 -11.92
N GLN A 81 0.99 -17.36 -11.23
CA GLN A 81 1.49 -17.39 -9.84
C GLN A 81 2.75 -16.56 -9.63
N VAL A 82 3.71 -16.63 -10.56
CA VAL A 82 4.95 -15.84 -10.48
C VAL A 82 4.67 -14.34 -10.51
N LEU A 83 3.75 -13.93 -11.38
CA LEU A 83 3.36 -12.52 -11.50
C LEU A 83 2.52 -12.08 -10.30
N THR A 84 1.58 -12.90 -9.85
CA THR A 84 0.81 -12.67 -8.61
C THR A 84 1.75 -12.46 -7.42
N GLN A 85 2.74 -13.34 -7.25
CA GLN A 85 3.70 -13.23 -6.13
C GLN A 85 4.57 -11.98 -6.26
N ALA A 86 5.01 -11.65 -7.46
CA ALA A 86 5.79 -10.46 -7.73
C ALA A 86 5.03 -9.16 -7.41
N MET A 87 3.78 -9.08 -7.84
CA MET A 87 2.89 -7.95 -7.52
C MET A 87 2.62 -7.87 -6.01
N TYR A 88 2.46 -9.03 -5.36
CA TYR A 88 2.28 -9.09 -3.92
C TYR A 88 3.50 -8.51 -3.18
N ASN A 89 4.71 -8.95 -3.57
CA ASN A 89 5.96 -8.48 -2.96
C ASN A 89 6.19 -6.98 -3.19
N ALA A 90 5.91 -6.48 -4.39
CA ALA A 90 6.05 -5.06 -4.71
C ALA A 90 5.10 -4.19 -3.89
N ARG A 91 3.84 -4.62 -3.75
CA ARG A 91 2.85 -3.96 -2.90
C ARG A 91 3.27 -3.93 -1.43
N GLU A 92 3.69 -5.08 -0.89
CA GLU A 92 4.13 -5.17 0.50
C GLU A 92 5.35 -4.27 0.76
N LEU A 93 6.25 -4.15 -0.21
CA LEU A 93 7.41 -3.26 -0.11
C LEU A 93 6.99 -1.78 -0.07
N ALA A 94 6.02 -1.37 -0.91
CA ALA A 94 5.49 -0.01 -0.87
C ALA A 94 4.85 0.30 0.49
N MET A 95 4.01 -0.62 0.99
CA MET A 95 3.38 -0.49 2.31
C MET A 95 4.40 -0.46 3.45
N ALA A 96 5.44 -1.30 3.39
CA ALA A 96 6.49 -1.34 4.40
C ALA A 96 7.27 -0.01 4.45
N ARG A 97 7.59 0.58 3.30
CA ARG A 97 8.25 1.88 3.21
C ARG A 97 7.40 3.01 3.79
N MET A 98 6.11 3.04 3.47
CA MET A 98 5.17 4.01 4.05
C MET A 98 5.11 3.87 5.59
N ARG A 99 5.06 2.63 6.10
CA ARG A 99 5.08 2.38 7.56
C ARG A 99 6.40 2.83 8.19
N ALA A 100 7.54 2.58 7.54
CA ALA A 100 8.83 3.02 8.03
C ALA A 100 8.88 4.55 8.18
N GLU A 101 8.35 5.31 7.22
CA GLU A 101 8.21 6.77 7.36
C GLU A 101 7.32 7.16 8.56
N SER A 102 6.20 6.46 8.77
CA SER A 102 5.33 6.65 9.93
C SER A 102 6.03 6.36 11.26
N ASP A 103 6.87 5.33 11.30
CA ASP A 103 7.65 4.98 12.48
C ASP A 103 8.68 6.07 12.82
N HIS A 104 9.31 6.70 11.82
CA HIS A 104 10.20 7.86 12.02
C HIS A 104 9.49 9.05 12.65
N LEU A 105 8.21 9.24 12.37
CA LEU A 105 7.37 10.27 12.98
C LEU A 105 6.83 9.85 14.37
N ASN A 106 7.15 8.66 14.85
CA ASN A 106 6.59 8.08 16.10
C ASN A 106 5.05 8.06 16.10
N ALA A 107 4.44 7.78 14.97
CA ALA A 107 3.00 7.71 14.81
C ALA A 107 2.41 6.47 15.48
N ASP A 108 1.15 6.56 15.91
CA ASP A 108 0.38 5.42 16.39
C ASP A 108 -0.45 4.75 15.29
N GLY A 109 -0.67 5.47 14.17
CA GLY A 109 -1.39 4.94 13.02
C GLY A 109 -1.21 5.75 11.75
N ILE A 110 -1.75 5.22 10.65
CA ILE A 110 -1.85 5.89 9.35
C ILE A 110 -3.31 5.83 8.90
N VAL A 111 -3.91 6.97 8.63
CA VAL A 111 -5.28 7.11 8.13
C VAL A 111 -5.30 7.54 6.68
N GLY A 112 -6.40 7.26 5.98
CA GLY A 112 -6.54 7.60 4.56
C GLY A 112 -5.52 6.87 3.69
N VAL A 113 -5.19 5.61 4.02
CA VAL A 113 -4.25 4.83 3.23
C VAL A 113 -4.81 4.60 1.83
N GLU A 114 -4.10 5.07 0.83
CA GLU A 114 -4.38 4.82 -0.57
C GLU A 114 -3.22 4.06 -1.20
N LEU A 115 -3.55 3.00 -1.93
CA LEU A 115 -2.59 2.22 -2.70
C LEU A 115 -2.91 2.35 -4.18
N ARG A 116 -2.03 3.00 -4.93
CA ARG A 116 -2.15 3.16 -6.38
C ARG A 116 -1.16 2.26 -7.09
N MET A 117 -1.60 1.71 -8.22
CA MET A 117 -0.77 0.98 -9.15
C MET A 117 -0.72 1.76 -10.47
N GLN A 118 0.49 2.02 -10.97
CA GLN A 118 0.69 2.71 -12.23
C GLN A 118 1.60 1.90 -13.16
N MET A 119 1.19 1.79 -14.42
CA MET A 119 2.03 1.23 -15.47
C MET A 119 2.69 2.36 -16.26
N TYR A 120 4.00 2.28 -16.45
CA TYR A 120 4.72 3.28 -17.23
C TYR A 120 4.81 2.87 -18.70
N ALA A 121 4.31 3.74 -19.59
CA ALA A 121 4.30 3.50 -21.04
C ALA A 121 5.71 3.57 -21.68
N TRP A 122 6.68 4.21 -21.03
CA TRP A 122 8.06 4.33 -21.52
C TRP A 122 9.00 3.19 -21.10
N GLY A 123 8.61 2.42 -20.10
CA GLY A 123 9.30 1.20 -19.71
C GLY A 123 8.39 0.02 -20.03
N GLN A 124 8.69 -0.75 -21.07
CA GLN A 124 7.95 -1.98 -21.32
C GLN A 124 7.97 -2.82 -20.04
N ASP A 125 6.78 -3.17 -19.54
CA ASP A 125 6.58 -4.05 -18.39
C ASP A 125 7.08 -3.50 -17.02
N VAL A 126 7.02 -2.18 -16.80
CA VAL A 126 7.34 -1.57 -15.51
C VAL A 126 6.05 -1.20 -14.77
N LEU A 127 5.90 -1.75 -13.56
CA LEU A 127 4.81 -1.46 -12.63
C LEU A 127 5.36 -0.69 -11.42
N GLU A 128 4.67 0.37 -11.03
CA GLU A 128 4.91 1.07 -9.78
C GLU A 128 3.73 0.91 -8.85
N PHE A 129 4.01 0.62 -7.59
CA PHE A 129 3.06 0.73 -6.48
C PHE A 129 3.44 1.93 -5.62
N VAL A 130 2.46 2.79 -5.35
CA VAL A 130 2.60 3.93 -4.47
C VAL A 130 1.57 3.81 -3.36
N ALA A 131 2.03 3.72 -2.12
CA ALA A 131 1.21 3.77 -0.93
C ALA A 131 1.35 5.15 -0.29
N THR A 132 0.23 5.80 0.02
CA THR A 132 0.21 7.12 0.65
C THR A 132 -0.76 7.10 1.83
N GLY A 133 -0.61 8.06 2.75
CA GLY A 133 -1.52 8.24 3.87
C GLY A 133 -1.05 9.36 4.79
N THR A 134 -1.80 9.65 5.84
CA THR A 134 -1.42 10.61 6.87
C THR A 134 -1.11 9.90 8.17
N ALA A 135 0.11 10.07 8.66
CA ALA A 135 0.53 9.58 9.97
C ALA A 135 -0.18 10.34 11.09
N VAL A 136 -0.69 9.64 12.09
CA VAL A 136 -1.44 10.21 13.20
C VAL A 136 -0.95 9.68 14.54
N LYS A 137 -1.06 10.52 15.58
CA LYS A 137 -0.68 10.19 16.95
C LYS A 137 -1.84 10.46 17.91
N ALA A 138 -2.07 9.51 18.83
CA ALA A 138 -3.07 9.69 19.86
C ALA A 138 -2.62 10.71 20.90
N THR A 139 -3.47 11.72 21.22
CA THR A 139 -3.17 12.77 22.18
C THR A 139 -3.30 12.31 23.64
N GLY A 140 -4.05 11.24 23.88
CA GLY A 140 -4.33 10.68 25.22
C GLY A 140 -3.33 9.67 25.76
N GLY A 141 -2.19 9.49 25.09
CA GLY A 141 -1.14 8.51 25.47
C GLY A 141 -0.81 7.53 24.36
N THR A 142 0.47 7.29 24.19
CA THR A 142 0.98 6.37 23.16
C THR A 142 0.60 4.91 23.43
N GLY A 143 0.15 4.20 22.41
CA GLY A 143 0.00 2.74 22.41
C GLY A 143 -1.42 2.20 22.62
N ALA A 144 -2.38 2.99 23.10
CA ALA A 144 -3.76 2.53 23.33
C ALA A 144 -4.49 2.16 22.02
N HIS A 145 -4.03 2.67 20.89
CA HIS A 145 -4.64 2.50 19.56
C HIS A 145 -3.74 1.76 18.56
N ARG A 146 -2.57 1.31 18.98
CA ARG A 146 -1.69 0.51 18.11
C ARG A 146 -2.28 -0.85 17.81
N ALA A 147 -1.86 -1.43 16.70
CA ALA A 147 -2.19 -2.82 16.36
C ALA A 147 -1.69 -3.78 17.46
N PRO A 148 -2.28 -4.98 17.59
CA PRO A 148 -1.90 -5.95 18.64
C PRO A 148 -0.43 -6.36 18.62
N ASP A 149 0.26 -6.22 17.50
CA ASP A 149 1.69 -6.46 17.33
C ASP A 149 2.58 -5.26 17.71
N GLY A 150 1.99 -4.19 18.24
CA GLY A 150 2.68 -2.97 18.65
C GLY A 150 3.03 -2.00 17.51
N ARG A 151 2.70 -2.34 16.26
CA ARG A 151 2.92 -1.46 15.11
C ARG A 151 1.86 -0.38 15.00
N ALA A 152 2.16 0.68 14.24
CA ALA A 152 1.18 1.65 13.84
C ALA A 152 0.05 0.98 13.04
N PHE A 153 -1.21 1.25 13.41
CA PHE A 153 -2.34 0.76 12.62
C PHE A 153 -2.36 1.40 11.22
N THR A 154 -3.02 0.76 10.26
CA THR A 154 -3.22 1.33 8.91
C THR A 154 -4.69 1.21 8.54
N SER A 155 -5.27 2.31 8.02
CA SER A 155 -6.68 2.37 7.65
C SER A 155 -6.87 3.18 6.38
N ASP A 156 -7.67 2.66 5.45
CA ASP A 156 -8.13 3.35 4.25
C ASP A 156 -9.33 4.28 4.49
N LEU A 157 -9.83 4.30 5.73
CA LEU A 157 -10.95 5.16 6.09
C LEU A 157 -10.56 6.64 5.99
N SER A 158 -11.47 7.46 5.47
CA SER A 158 -11.39 8.91 5.60
C SER A 158 -11.37 9.30 7.08
N ALA A 159 -10.89 10.49 7.41
CA ALA A 159 -10.92 10.96 8.80
C ALA A 159 -12.35 11.01 9.38
N GLN A 160 -13.36 11.24 8.54
CA GLN A 160 -14.78 11.22 8.93
C GLN A 160 -15.23 9.82 9.33
N ASP A 161 -14.91 8.81 8.55
CA ASP A 161 -15.30 7.42 8.84
C ASP A 161 -14.46 6.85 9.98
N PHE A 162 -13.21 7.24 10.08
CA PHE A 162 -12.34 6.93 11.22
C PHE A 162 -12.92 7.49 12.53
N PHE A 163 -13.35 8.76 12.55
CA PHE A 163 -14.02 9.37 13.70
C PHE A 163 -15.28 8.58 14.09
N ARG A 164 -16.13 8.22 13.12
CA ARG A 164 -17.35 7.42 13.37
C ARG A 164 -17.03 6.03 13.92
N LEU A 165 -15.97 5.40 13.41
CA LEU A 165 -15.52 4.08 13.89
C LEU A 165 -15.11 4.15 15.36
N LEU A 166 -14.31 5.17 15.74
CA LEU A 166 -13.91 5.40 17.12
C LEU A 166 -15.10 5.69 18.02
N ALA A 167 -16.05 6.51 17.56
CA ALA A 167 -17.29 6.81 18.30
C ALA A 167 -18.14 5.55 18.52
N ALA A 168 -18.06 4.57 17.64
CA ALA A 168 -18.68 3.25 17.81
C ALA A 168 -17.90 2.30 18.73
N GLY A 169 -16.75 2.74 19.30
CA GLY A 169 -15.91 1.96 20.21
C GLY A 169 -15.02 0.94 19.52
N ALA A 170 -14.76 1.10 18.23
CA ALA A 170 -13.88 0.24 17.45
C ALA A 170 -12.64 1.01 16.95
N VAL A 171 -11.52 0.31 16.78
CA VAL A 171 -10.28 0.86 16.24
C VAL A 171 -9.83 0.03 15.03
N PRO A 172 -9.27 0.64 13.97
CA PRO A 172 -8.72 -0.11 12.86
C PRO A 172 -7.44 -0.83 13.32
N VAL A 173 -7.15 -1.97 12.70
CA VAL A 173 -5.93 -2.73 12.97
C VAL A 173 -4.97 -2.61 11.79
N ALA A 174 -5.42 -3.01 10.61
CA ALA A 174 -4.59 -2.99 9.42
C ALA A 174 -5.43 -2.88 8.14
N PHE A 175 -4.89 -2.14 7.18
CA PHE A 175 -5.34 -2.19 5.79
C PHE A 175 -4.85 -3.49 5.16
N VAL A 176 -5.76 -4.26 4.59
CA VAL A 176 -5.47 -5.55 3.94
C VAL A 176 -6.01 -5.57 2.51
N LEU A 177 -5.22 -6.10 1.60
CA LEU A 177 -5.57 -6.20 0.19
C LEU A 177 -5.09 -7.54 -0.39
N GLY A 178 -5.97 -8.26 -1.09
CA GLY A 178 -5.62 -9.43 -1.90
C GLY A 178 -5.34 -9.05 -3.35
N THR A 179 -4.39 -9.71 -4.01
CA THR A 179 -4.07 -9.52 -5.42
C THR A 179 -3.95 -10.86 -6.11
N CYS A 180 -4.54 -10.98 -7.29
CA CYS A 180 -4.42 -12.15 -8.16
C CYS A 180 -4.29 -11.69 -9.61
N VAL A 181 -3.38 -12.31 -10.36
CA VAL A 181 -3.23 -12.09 -11.80
C VAL A 181 -3.64 -13.35 -12.53
N TYR A 182 -4.64 -13.22 -13.38
CA TYR A 182 -5.23 -14.34 -14.07
C TYR A 182 -5.13 -14.17 -15.59
N HIS A 183 -4.64 -15.20 -16.28
CA HIS A 183 -4.66 -15.27 -17.73
C HIS A 183 -5.95 -15.92 -18.22
N ILE A 184 -6.68 -15.21 -19.07
CA ILE A 184 -7.88 -15.74 -19.73
C ILE A 184 -7.47 -16.10 -21.17
N ALA A 185 -7.55 -17.40 -21.49
CA ALA A 185 -7.27 -17.88 -22.84
C ALA A 185 -8.34 -17.37 -23.81
N HIS A 186 -7.90 -16.84 -24.94
CA HIS A 186 -8.80 -16.48 -26.02
C HIS A 186 -9.44 -17.76 -26.58
N GLN A 187 -10.76 -17.89 -26.43
CA GLN A 187 -11.50 -18.93 -27.15
C GLN A 187 -11.45 -18.62 -28.64
N SER A 188 -10.99 -19.57 -29.46
CA SER A 188 -11.05 -19.40 -30.89
C SER A 188 -12.52 -19.28 -31.31
N ALA A 189 -12.83 -18.47 -32.32
CA ALA A 189 -14.17 -18.29 -32.86
C ALA A 189 -14.86 -19.64 -33.21
N MET A 190 -14.08 -20.66 -33.55
CA MET A 190 -14.56 -22.01 -33.78
C MET A 190 -15.09 -22.74 -32.53
N GLN A 191 -14.52 -22.47 -31.33
CA GLN A 191 -15.04 -23.04 -30.08
C GLN A 191 -16.35 -22.37 -29.66
N SER A 192 -16.47 -21.06 -29.88
CA SER A 192 -17.70 -20.31 -29.60
C SER A 192 -18.86 -20.78 -30.50
N LEU A 193 -18.59 -21.08 -31.77
CA LEU A 193 -19.58 -21.63 -32.70
C LEU A 193 -20.02 -23.06 -32.33
N ARG A 194 -19.12 -23.90 -31.82
CA ARG A 194 -19.48 -25.25 -31.34
C ARG A 194 -20.36 -25.20 -30.08
N GLN A 195 -20.10 -24.29 -29.15
CA GLN A 195 -20.93 -24.13 -27.96
C GLN A 195 -22.31 -23.55 -28.28
N ALA A 196 -22.39 -22.62 -29.24
CA ALA A 196 -23.69 -22.09 -29.71
C ALA A 196 -24.55 -23.16 -30.40
N GLY A 197 -23.93 -24.14 -31.09
CA GLY A 197 -24.65 -25.25 -31.72
C GLY A 197 -25.14 -26.32 -30.74
N GLN A 198 -24.53 -26.47 -29.57
CA GLN A 198 -24.92 -27.45 -28.55
C GLN A 198 -26.05 -26.97 -27.62
N ASN A 199 -26.34 -25.69 -27.60
CA ASN A 199 -27.42 -25.11 -26.78
C ASN A 199 -28.78 -25.00 -27.51
N GLN A 200 -28.92 -25.62 -28.67
CA GLN A 200 -30.16 -25.62 -29.47
C GLN A 200 -30.84 -27.00 -29.58
N GLU A 201 -30.46 -27.98 -28.77
CA GLU A 201 -31.19 -29.25 -28.66
C GLU A 201 -31.98 -29.34 -27.34
#